data_8256f4567e08dcfb7f9d4203cec6f598
#
_entry.id   8256f4567e08dcfb7f9d4203cec6f598
#
_cell.length_a   1.000
_cell.length_b   1.000
_cell.length_c   1.000
_cell.angle_alpha   90.00
_cell.angle_beta   90.00
_cell.angle_gamma   90.00
#
_symmetry.space_group_name_H-M   'P 1'
#
loop_
_entity.id
_entity.type
_entity.pdbx_description
1 polymer ?
#
loop_
_entity_poly.entity_id
_entity_poly.type
_entity_poly.pdbx_seq_one_letter_code
_entity_poly.pdbx_strand_id
1 'polypeptide(L)'
;MIVKSRGSTPRHASSKMLVYPDGKILGTIGGGELERRVIEEARQAILDGQPRLLEYNMTDPQRGDPGVCGGQVEVYVEPILPKPTIVVIGGGHVGKAVAFLAHWLGYRVIVNDDRPEFCSPEALPEADEHLVCPISALPEKLNITPWTYLVLTTRGGDMDISGLPALLDTPAAYIGVIGSKRRWALTKKSIIDSGVSPEKLERVHSPIG
;
A
#
# COMPACT_ATOMS: atom_id res chain seq x y z
N MET A 1 -16.16 0.20 15.33
CA MET A 1 -16.71 0.66 16.64
C MET A 1 -18.21 0.85 16.51
N ILE A 2 -18.99 0.39 17.49
CA ILE A 2 -20.41 0.74 17.58
C ILE A 2 -20.51 2.19 18.07
N VAL A 3 -21.06 3.09 17.25
CA VAL A 3 -21.24 4.49 17.60
C VAL A 3 -22.60 4.78 18.20
N LYS A 4 -23.59 3.95 17.85
CA LYS A 4 -24.95 4.07 18.41
C LYS A 4 -25.62 2.71 18.49
N SER A 5 -26.44 2.51 19.53
CA SER A 5 -27.29 1.34 19.70
C SER A 5 -28.64 1.75 20.23
N ARG A 6 -29.70 1.12 19.74
CA ARG A 6 -31.10 1.32 20.19
C ARG A 6 -31.79 -0.04 20.34
N GLY A 7 -32.62 -0.16 21.35
CA GLY A 7 -33.31 -1.42 21.64
C GLY A 7 -32.37 -2.50 22.19
N SER A 8 -32.76 -3.78 22.02
CA SER A 8 -31.94 -4.90 22.44
C SER A 8 -30.86 -5.19 21.43
N THR A 9 -29.59 -5.09 21.84
CA THR A 9 -28.43 -5.28 20.99
C THR A 9 -27.38 -6.17 21.67
N PRO A 10 -26.60 -6.99 20.96
CA PRO A 10 -25.59 -7.88 21.55
C PRO A 10 -24.50 -7.12 22.29
N ARG A 11 -24.17 -5.92 21.84
CA ARG A 11 -23.22 -4.99 22.47
C ARG A 11 -23.73 -3.56 22.34
N HIS A 12 -23.30 -2.71 23.27
CA HIS A 12 -23.68 -1.29 23.31
C HIS A 12 -22.67 -0.38 22.60
N ALA A 13 -23.07 0.88 22.43
CA ALA A 13 -22.17 1.92 21.93
C ALA A 13 -20.82 1.93 22.67
N SER A 14 -19.76 2.33 21.99
CA SER A 14 -18.35 2.27 22.42
C SER A 14 -17.70 0.87 22.38
N SER A 15 -18.44 -0.21 22.06
CA SER A 15 -17.81 -1.51 21.80
C SER A 15 -16.93 -1.43 20.54
N LYS A 16 -15.71 -1.99 20.63
CA LYS A 16 -14.70 -1.90 19.58
C LYS A 16 -14.21 -3.29 19.18
N MET A 17 -13.83 -3.38 17.94
CA MET A 17 -13.17 -4.54 17.36
C MET A 17 -12.10 -4.03 16.39
N LEU A 18 -10.90 -4.56 16.46
CA LEU A 18 -9.86 -4.38 15.46
C LEU A 18 -9.93 -5.54 14.47
N VAL A 19 -9.88 -5.24 13.18
CA VAL A 19 -9.85 -6.24 12.10
C VAL A 19 -8.53 -6.11 11.36
N TYR A 20 -7.81 -7.23 11.25
CA TYR A 20 -6.57 -7.30 10.49
C TYR A 20 -6.82 -7.63 9.02
N PRO A 21 -5.87 -7.34 8.10
CA PRO A 21 -6.04 -7.64 6.67
C PRO A 21 -6.31 -9.13 6.36
N ASP A 22 -5.77 -10.04 7.19
CA ASP A 22 -6.00 -11.49 7.09
C ASP A 22 -7.36 -11.95 7.65
N GLY A 23 -8.17 -11.02 8.16
CA GLY A 23 -9.48 -11.28 8.75
C GLY A 23 -9.47 -11.66 10.22
N LYS A 24 -8.28 -11.76 10.86
CA LYS A 24 -8.21 -11.92 12.31
C LYS A 24 -8.79 -10.71 13.02
N ILE A 25 -9.34 -10.93 14.21
CA ILE A 25 -9.94 -9.88 15.02
C ILE A 25 -9.34 -9.83 16.42
N LEU A 26 -9.39 -8.64 17.01
CA LEU A 26 -9.15 -8.41 18.43
C LEU A 26 -10.33 -7.60 18.99
N GLY A 27 -10.95 -8.09 20.06
CA GLY A 27 -12.21 -7.53 20.59
C GLY A 27 -13.45 -8.08 19.87
N THR A 28 -14.60 -7.48 20.12
CA THR A 28 -15.88 -7.90 19.52
C THR A 28 -16.91 -6.78 19.55
N ILE A 29 -17.81 -6.82 18.58
CA ILE A 29 -18.98 -5.93 18.51
C ILE A 29 -20.30 -6.71 18.70
N GLY A 30 -20.22 -7.98 19.14
CA GLY A 30 -21.40 -8.75 19.49
C GLY A 30 -21.47 -10.14 18.89
N GLY A 31 -20.54 -10.50 17.99
CA GLY A 31 -20.50 -11.83 17.36
C GLY A 31 -21.52 -12.04 16.26
N GLY A 32 -21.57 -13.27 15.77
CA GLY A 32 -22.57 -13.72 14.79
C GLY A 32 -22.46 -13.06 13.41
N GLU A 33 -23.59 -12.99 12.72
CA GLU A 33 -23.68 -12.48 11.35
C GLU A 33 -23.38 -10.98 11.27
N LEU A 34 -23.72 -10.19 12.29
CA LEU A 34 -23.38 -8.77 12.35
C LEU A 34 -21.85 -8.57 12.27
N GLU A 35 -21.13 -9.30 13.11
CA GLU A 35 -19.66 -9.21 13.17
C GLU A 35 -19.01 -9.68 11.87
N ARG A 36 -19.51 -10.77 11.28
CA ARG A 36 -19.05 -11.27 9.99
C ARG A 36 -19.17 -10.20 8.89
N ARG A 37 -20.32 -9.52 8.79
CA ARG A 37 -20.54 -8.44 7.80
C ARG A 37 -19.61 -7.26 8.03
N VAL A 38 -19.44 -6.85 9.28
CA VAL A 38 -18.54 -5.74 9.61
C VAL A 38 -17.07 -6.11 9.35
N ILE A 39 -16.66 -7.36 9.52
CA ILE A 39 -15.31 -7.82 9.15
C ILE A 39 -15.11 -7.68 7.63
N GLU A 40 -16.07 -8.08 6.81
CA GLU A 40 -15.98 -7.95 5.36
C GLU A 40 -15.88 -6.47 4.94
N GLU A 41 -16.74 -5.61 5.49
CA GLU A 41 -16.69 -4.16 5.23
C GLU A 41 -15.37 -3.53 5.71
N ALA A 42 -14.83 -3.99 6.83
CA ALA A 42 -13.53 -3.52 7.34
C ALA A 42 -12.37 -3.92 6.41
N ARG A 43 -12.41 -5.12 5.85
CA ARG A 43 -11.41 -5.56 4.85
C ARG A 43 -11.48 -4.72 3.58
N GLN A 44 -12.68 -4.42 3.09
CA GLN A 44 -12.85 -3.52 1.95
C GLN A 44 -12.36 -2.09 2.28
N ALA A 45 -12.64 -1.59 3.49
CA ALA A 45 -12.14 -0.29 3.94
C ALA A 45 -10.59 -0.22 3.96
N ILE A 46 -9.93 -1.32 4.33
CA ILE A 46 -8.46 -1.42 4.28
C ILE A 46 -7.95 -1.34 2.82
N LEU A 47 -8.67 -1.95 1.87
CA LEU A 47 -8.26 -1.98 0.46
C LEU A 47 -8.41 -0.63 -0.23
N ASP A 48 -9.53 0.07 -0.01
CA ASP A 48 -9.84 1.34 -0.67
C ASP A 48 -9.49 2.60 0.15
N GLY A 49 -9.12 2.41 1.42
CA GLY A 49 -8.75 3.51 2.31
C GLY A 49 -9.93 4.39 2.76
N GLN A 50 -11.18 3.95 2.52
CA GLN A 50 -12.35 4.76 2.81
C GLN A 50 -13.03 4.35 4.11
N PRO A 51 -13.32 5.27 5.03
CA PRO A 51 -14.13 4.99 6.21
C PRO A 51 -15.58 4.71 5.81
N ARG A 52 -16.28 3.93 6.64
CA ARG A 52 -17.70 3.59 6.43
C ARG A 52 -18.50 3.81 7.68
N LEU A 53 -19.74 4.27 7.51
CA LEU A 53 -20.78 4.24 8.53
C LEU A 53 -21.85 3.24 8.08
N LEU A 54 -22.02 2.19 8.86
CA LEU A 54 -22.91 1.06 8.54
C LEU A 54 -24.07 1.05 9.52
N GLU A 55 -25.28 0.89 9.00
CA GLU A 55 -26.49 0.77 9.81
C GLU A 55 -27.06 -0.65 9.67
N TYR A 56 -27.34 -1.30 10.79
CA TYR A 56 -27.92 -2.63 10.84
C TYR A 56 -29.16 -2.66 11.73
N ASN A 57 -30.25 -3.17 11.16
CA ASN A 57 -31.41 -3.61 11.93
C ASN A 57 -31.21 -5.07 12.33
N MET A 58 -31.72 -5.46 13.49
CA MET A 58 -31.64 -6.84 13.99
C MET A 58 -33.04 -7.33 14.37
N THR A 59 -33.97 -7.23 13.43
CA THR A 59 -35.38 -7.51 13.67
C THR A 59 -35.87 -8.72 12.89
N ASP A 60 -35.48 -8.88 11.64
CA ASP A 60 -36.02 -9.89 10.75
C ASP A 60 -34.96 -10.47 9.78
N PRO A 61 -34.35 -11.64 10.08
CA PRO A 61 -33.40 -12.29 9.19
C PRO A 61 -33.95 -12.65 7.81
N GLN A 62 -35.27 -12.84 7.67
CA GLN A 62 -35.87 -13.10 6.36
C GLN A 62 -35.82 -11.89 5.44
N ARG A 63 -35.67 -10.68 6.00
CA ARG A 63 -35.46 -9.44 5.30
C ARG A 63 -33.95 -9.10 5.13
N GLY A 64 -33.09 -10.02 5.55
CA GLY A 64 -31.64 -9.86 5.43
C GLY A 64 -30.96 -9.20 6.63
N ASP A 65 -31.66 -9.01 7.74
CA ASP A 65 -31.06 -8.46 8.97
C ASP A 65 -30.05 -9.46 9.57
N PRO A 66 -28.95 -8.98 10.18
CA PRO A 66 -27.92 -9.85 10.73
C PRO A 66 -28.26 -10.47 12.09
N GLY A 67 -29.49 -10.34 12.58
CA GLY A 67 -29.90 -10.89 13.87
C GLY A 67 -31.38 -10.70 14.18
N VAL A 68 -31.81 -11.24 15.33
CA VAL A 68 -33.21 -11.24 15.84
C VAL A 68 -33.37 -10.53 17.18
N CYS A 69 -32.36 -9.76 17.61
CA CYS A 69 -32.34 -9.13 18.94
C CYS A 69 -33.34 -7.98 19.10
N GLY A 70 -33.97 -7.50 18.01
CA GLY A 70 -34.98 -6.45 18.01
C GLY A 70 -34.44 -5.03 18.11
N GLY A 71 -33.11 -4.85 18.02
CA GLY A 71 -32.43 -3.56 18.11
C GLY A 71 -31.88 -3.04 16.79
N GLN A 72 -31.24 -1.88 16.88
CA GLN A 72 -30.50 -1.24 15.79
C GLN A 72 -29.12 -0.84 16.25
N VAL A 73 -28.11 -0.96 15.37
CA VAL A 73 -26.75 -0.50 15.62
C VAL A 73 -26.22 0.31 14.45
N GLU A 74 -25.49 1.37 14.77
CA GLU A 74 -24.66 2.11 13.82
C GLU A 74 -23.20 1.76 14.13
N VAL A 75 -22.46 1.28 13.11
CA VAL A 75 -21.06 0.86 13.24
C VAL A 75 -20.20 1.75 12.36
N TYR A 76 -19.24 2.45 12.97
CA TYR A 76 -18.22 3.18 12.24
C TYR A 76 -16.99 2.28 12.03
N VAL A 77 -16.59 2.16 10.78
CA VAL A 77 -15.38 1.45 10.34
C VAL A 77 -14.37 2.49 9.88
N GLU A 78 -13.25 2.53 10.57
CA GLU A 78 -12.14 3.43 10.27
C GLU A 78 -10.92 2.59 9.83
N PRO A 79 -10.43 2.73 8.58
CA PRO A 79 -9.21 2.07 8.16
C PRO A 79 -7.99 2.77 8.77
N ILE A 80 -7.14 2.01 9.44
CA ILE A 80 -5.83 2.48 9.90
C ILE A 80 -4.81 2.07 8.85
N LEU A 81 -4.46 3.01 7.98
CA LEU A 81 -3.57 2.76 6.86
C LEU A 81 -2.11 2.94 7.26
N PRO A 82 -1.19 2.17 6.67
CA PRO A 82 0.23 2.43 6.86
C PRO A 82 0.59 3.79 6.24
N LYS A 83 1.62 4.43 6.78
CA LYS A 83 2.18 5.66 6.20
C LYS A 83 2.63 5.35 4.77
N PRO A 84 2.17 6.12 3.75
CA PRO A 84 2.60 5.90 2.38
C PRO A 84 4.12 5.96 2.28
N THR A 85 4.71 5.01 1.54
CA THR A 85 6.16 4.83 1.46
C THR A 85 6.64 5.13 0.05
N ILE A 86 7.59 6.05 -0.09
CA ILE A 86 8.32 6.24 -1.35
C ILE A 86 9.65 5.51 -1.25
N VAL A 87 9.89 4.62 -2.20
CA VAL A 87 11.18 3.95 -2.38
C VAL A 87 11.92 4.62 -3.53
N VAL A 88 12.95 5.36 -3.20
CA VAL A 88 13.83 6.01 -4.17
C VAL A 88 14.91 5.04 -4.57
N ILE A 89 14.88 4.59 -5.82
CA ILE A 89 15.83 3.62 -6.38
C ILE A 89 16.88 4.38 -7.19
N GLY A 90 18.04 4.55 -6.60
CA GLY A 90 19.14 5.39 -7.09
C GLY A 90 19.33 6.64 -6.22
N GLY A 91 20.35 6.64 -5.34
CA GLY A 91 20.67 7.72 -4.38
C GLY A 91 21.53 8.86 -4.96
N GLY A 92 21.58 9.01 -6.29
CA GLY A 92 22.28 10.11 -6.96
C GLY A 92 21.60 11.47 -6.76
N HIS A 93 22.03 12.49 -7.51
CA HIS A 93 21.54 13.88 -7.34
C HIS A 93 20.01 13.99 -7.43
N VAL A 94 19.39 13.33 -8.40
CA VAL A 94 17.92 13.36 -8.56
C VAL A 94 17.26 12.58 -7.42
N GLY A 95 17.79 11.41 -7.06
CA GLY A 95 17.28 10.61 -5.94
C GLY A 95 17.32 11.37 -4.63
N LYS A 96 18.39 12.11 -4.36
CA LYS A 96 18.49 13.00 -3.17
C LYS A 96 17.38 14.04 -3.15
N ALA A 97 17.12 14.71 -4.26
CA ALA A 97 16.07 15.71 -4.35
C ALA A 97 14.67 15.09 -4.15
N VAL A 98 14.43 13.91 -4.72
CA VAL A 98 13.17 13.17 -4.54
C VAL A 98 13.00 12.73 -3.08
N ALA A 99 14.05 12.19 -2.46
CA ALA A 99 14.02 11.76 -1.05
C ALA A 99 13.72 12.94 -0.12
N PHE A 100 14.41 14.08 -0.31
CA PHE A 100 14.16 15.30 0.45
C PHE A 100 12.69 15.76 0.32
N LEU A 101 12.17 15.85 -0.90
CA LEU A 101 10.79 16.30 -1.15
C LEU A 101 9.78 15.31 -0.57
N ALA A 102 10.01 14.02 -0.70
CA ALA A 102 9.15 12.98 -0.15
C ALA A 102 9.09 13.04 1.38
N HIS A 103 10.23 13.22 2.03
CA HIS A 103 10.32 13.42 3.49
C HIS A 103 9.56 14.68 3.93
N TRP A 104 9.78 15.80 3.24
CA TRP A 104 9.09 17.06 3.52
C TRP A 104 7.57 16.94 3.39
N LEU A 105 7.07 16.18 2.41
CA LEU A 105 5.65 15.88 2.22
C LEU A 105 5.10 14.87 3.25
N GLY A 106 5.94 14.34 4.12
CA GLY A 106 5.52 13.45 5.18
C GLY A 106 5.44 11.96 4.82
N TYR A 107 5.96 11.55 3.67
CA TYR A 107 6.09 10.12 3.33
C TYR A 107 7.13 9.41 4.22
N ARG A 108 7.00 8.10 4.36
CA ARG A 108 8.13 7.26 4.74
C ARG A 108 9.05 7.13 3.53
N VAL A 109 10.32 7.41 3.70
CA VAL A 109 11.32 7.39 2.63
C VAL A 109 12.29 6.25 2.81
N ILE A 110 12.39 5.38 1.81
CA ILE A 110 13.39 4.31 1.73
C ILE A 110 14.26 4.61 0.52
N VAL A 111 15.57 4.52 0.68
CA VAL A 111 16.51 4.70 -0.44
C VAL A 111 17.20 3.38 -0.73
N ASN A 112 17.30 3.05 -2.00
CA ASN A 112 18.08 1.93 -2.51
C ASN A 112 19.12 2.42 -3.50
N ASP A 113 20.35 1.99 -3.36
CA ASP A 113 21.42 2.06 -4.37
C ASP A 113 22.33 0.85 -4.18
N ASP A 114 22.94 0.36 -5.25
CA ASP A 114 23.92 -0.73 -5.19
C ASP A 114 25.27 -0.27 -4.64
N ARG A 115 25.49 1.03 -4.51
CA ARG A 115 26.70 1.68 -4.04
C ARG A 115 26.50 2.27 -2.65
N PRO A 116 27.24 1.81 -1.62
CA PRO A 116 27.07 2.27 -0.23
C PRO A 116 27.21 3.79 -0.07
N GLU A 117 28.11 4.44 -0.82
CA GLU A 117 28.35 5.88 -0.76
C GLU A 117 27.16 6.74 -1.22
N PHE A 118 26.20 6.15 -1.94
CA PHE A 118 24.95 6.78 -2.37
C PHE A 118 23.71 6.28 -1.58
N CYS A 119 23.92 5.42 -0.60
CA CYS A 119 22.85 4.80 0.17
C CYS A 119 23.26 4.68 1.64
N SER A 120 23.54 5.82 2.26
CA SER A 120 23.93 5.90 3.68
C SER A 120 23.22 7.06 4.37
N PRO A 121 23.12 7.04 5.72
CA PRO A 121 22.56 8.14 6.49
C PRO A 121 23.27 9.50 6.26
N GLU A 122 24.56 9.47 5.98
CA GLU A 122 25.34 10.69 5.69
C GLU A 122 25.01 11.25 4.30
N ALA A 123 24.74 10.36 3.33
CA ALA A 123 24.43 10.75 1.95
C ALA A 123 22.98 11.23 1.80
N LEU A 124 22.03 10.60 2.52
CA LEU A 124 20.59 10.87 2.46
C LEU A 124 19.98 10.82 3.88
N PRO A 125 20.21 11.85 4.69
CA PRO A 125 19.73 11.89 6.07
C PRO A 125 18.20 11.95 6.19
N GLU A 126 17.50 12.32 5.11
CA GLU A 126 16.03 12.36 5.08
C GLU A 126 15.38 10.98 4.89
N ALA A 127 16.17 9.94 4.57
CA ALA A 127 15.64 8.60 4.41
C ALA A 127 15.46 7.91 5.78
N ASP A 128 14.30 7.28 5.98
CA ASP A 128 14.02 6.46 7.16
C ASP A 128 14.76 5.11 7.12
N GLU A 129 15.12 4.65 5.90
CA GLU A 129 15.79 3.35 5.70
C GLU A 129 16.70 3.39 4.46
N HIS A 130 17.84 2.69 4.54
CA HIS A 130 18.84 2.61 3.49
C HIS A 130 19.10 1.14 3.12
N LEU A 131 18.84 0.78 1.86
CA LEU A 131 18.97 -0.59 1.35
C LEU A 131 20.06 -0.68 0.29
N VAL A 132 21.24 -1.10 0.70
CA VAL A 132 22.38 -1.33 -0.23
C VAL A 132 22.21 -2.73 -0.85
N CYS A 133 21.63 -2.77 -2.04
CA CYS A 133 21.44 -4.03 -2.79
C CYS A 133 21.07 -3.75 -4.26
N PRO A 134 21.21 -4.76 -5.14
CA PRO A 134 20.63 -4.70 -6.49
C PRO A 134 19.12 -4.50 -6.45
N ILE A 135 18.56 -3.79 -7.45
CA ILE A 135 17.12 -3.52 -7.56
C ILE A 135 16.32 -4.83 -7.55
N SER A 136 16.79 -5.86 -8.22
CA SER A 136 16.15 -7.18 -8.30
C SER A 136 15.95 -7.86 -6.94
N ALA A 137 16.76 -7.50 -5.94
CA ALA A 137 16.65 -8.05 -4.58
C ALA A 137 15.68 -7.26 -3.66
N LEU A 138 15.14 -6.14 -4.11
CA LEU A 138 14.25 -5.32 -3.29
C LEU A 138 12.99 -6.06 -2.81
N PRO A 139 12.30 -6.88 -3.64
CA PRO A 139 11.10 -7.59 -3.18
C PRO A 139 11.35 -8.59 -2.04
N GLU A 140 12.58 -9.06 -1.88
CA GLU A 140 12.96 -9.97 -0.79
C GLU A 140 13.35 -9.21 0.48
N LYS A 141 13.80 -7.96 0.34
CA LYS A 141 14.31 -7.14 1.45
C LYS A 141 13.30 -6.14 1.99
N LEU A 142 12.28 -5.82 1.21
CA LEU A 142 11.28 -4.81 1.53
C LEU A 142 9.87 -5.38 1.38
N ASN A 143 9.05 -5.19 2.40
CA ASN A 143 7.62 -5.47 2.28
C ASN A 143 6.94 -4.38 1.42
N ILE A 144 6.84 -4.64 0.12
CA ILE A 144 6.15 -3.77 -0.83
C ILE A 144 4.64 -4.00 -0.70
N THR A 145 3.89 -2.95 -0.51
CA THR A 145 2.44 -2.97 -0.28
C THR A 145 1.71 -2.06 -1.29
N PRO A 146 0.36 -2.08 -1.36
CA PRO A 146 -0.40 -1.12 -2.15
C PRO A 146 -0.22 0.36 -1.73
N TRP A 147 0.53 0.63 -0.67
CA TRP A 147 0.89 1.97 -0.19
C TRP A 147 2.36 2.32 -0.48
N THR A 148 3.03 1.51 -1.33
CA THR A 148 4.42 1.71 -1.74
C THR A 148 4.47 2.29 -3.14
N TYR A 149 5.27 3.34 -3.32
CA TYR A 149 5.52 4.04 -4.58
C TYR A 149 7.00 3.88 -4.92
N LEU A 150 7.29 3.25 -6.04
CA LEU A 150 8.67 2.98 -6.50
C LEU A 150 9.07 4.06 -7.52
N VAL A 151 10.15 4.78 -7.23
CA VAL A 151 10.66 5.87 -8.08
C VAL A 151 12.09 5.56 -8.47
N LEU A 152 12.29 5.11 -9.72
CA LEU A 152 13.59 4.77 -10.27
C LEU A 152 14.27 6.02 -10.83
N THR A 153 15.28 6.47 -10.11
CA THR A 153 16.17 7.58 -10.46
C THR A 153 17.57 7.07 -10.82
N THR A 154 17.62 5.95 -11.48
CA THR A 154 18.84 5.20 -11.79
C THR A 154 19.75 5.93 -12.76
N ARG A 155 21.05 5.65 -12.66
CA ARG A 155 22.11 6.22 -13.52
C ARG A 155 22.10 5.73 -14.96
N GLY A 156 21.47 4.58 -15.25
CA GLY A 156 21.54 3.97 -16.58
C GLY A 156 20.37 3.01 -16.88
N GLY A 157 20.06 2.84 -18.17
CA GLY A 157 19.02 1.93 -18.64
C GLY A 157 19.31 0.47 -18.32
N ASP A 158 20.57 0.06 -18.23
CA ASP A 158 20.99 -1.30 -17.90
C ASP A 158 20.51 -1.72 -16.50
N MET A 159 20.51 -0.78 -15.55
CA MET A 159 19.97 -1.02 -14.21
C MET A 159 18.46 -1.21 -14.24
N ASP A 160 17.77 -0.42 -15.07
CA ASP A 160 16.32 -0.55 -15.23
C ASP A 160 15.99 -1.90 -15.89
N ILE A 161 16.74 -2.30 -16.93
CA ILE A 161 16.56 -3.58 -17.63
C ILE A 161 16.73 -4.76 -16.68
N SER A 162 17.77 -4.73 -15.85
CA SER A 162 18.07 -5.82 -14.92
C SER A 162 17.17 -5.87 -13.67
N GLY A 163 16.69 -4.71 -13.21
CA GLY A 163 16.01 -4.59 -11.93
C GLY A 163 14.48 -4.47 -12.02
N LEU A 164 13.97 -3.73 -13.01
CA LEU A 164 12.56 -3.45 -13.14
C LEU A 164 11.66 -4.71 -13.24
N PRO A 165 12.06 -5.80 -13.95
CA PRO A 165 11.24 -7.00 -14.01
C PRO A 165 10.83 -7.57 -12.64
N ALA A 166 11.70 -7.53 -11.65
CA ALA A 166 11.41 -8.02 -10.30
C ALA A 166 10.36 -7.17 -9.56
N LEU A 167 10.19 -5.92 -9.96
CA LEU A 167 9.25 -4.98 -9.35
C LEU A 167 7.84 -5.05 -9.96
N LEU A 168 7.71 -5.58 -11.19
CA LEU A 168 6.45 -5.59 -11.94
C LEU A 168 5.36 -6.47 -11.31
N ASP A 169 5.74 -7.51 -10.59
CA ASP A 169 4.81 -8.44 -9.93
C ASP A 169 4.52 -8.05 -8.46
N THR A 170 5.09 -6.94 -7.99
CA THR A 170 4.83 -6.44 -6.64
C THR A 170 3.48 -5.68 -6.58
N PRO A 171 2.86 -5.61 -5.40
CA PRO A 171 1.63 -4.85 -5.21
C PRO A 171 1.83 -3.33 -5.14
N ALA A 172 3.00 -2.79 -5.51
CA ALA A 172 3.28 -1.36 -5.48
C ALA A 172 2.18 -0.55 -6.20
N ALA A 173 1.74 0.56 -5.58
CA ALA A 173 0.71 1.43 -6.15
C ALA A 173 1.21 2.20 -7.38
N TYR A 174 2.52 2.42 -7.48
CA TYR A 174 3.12 3.22 -8.54
C TYR A 174 4.54 2.74 -8.83
N ILE A 175 4.90 2.72 -10.11
CA ILE A 175 6.28 2.49 -10.57
C ILE A 175 6.60 3.58 -11.58
N GLY A 176 7.50 4.49 -11.23
CA GLY A 176 7.95 5.56 -12.09
C GLY A 176 9.43 5.43 -12.44
N VAL A 177 9.77 5.67 -13.71
CA VAL A 177 11.16 5.58 -14.21
C VAL A 177 11.57 6.89 -14.86
N ILE A 178 12.65 7.49 -14.35
CA ILE A 178 13.24 8.70 -14.93
C ILE A 178 13.91 8.41 -16.28
N GLY A 179 13.95 9.41 -17.13
CA GLY A 179 14.73 9.36 -18.36
C GLY A 179 14.05 10.01 -19.54
N SER A 180 14.63 9.87 -20.73
CA SER A 180 14.02 10.34 -21.96
C SER A 180 13.08 9.30 -22.56
N LYS A 181 12.14 9.75 -23.41
CA LYS A 181 11.27 8.84 -24.21
C LYS A 181 12.09 7.81 -24.99
N ARG A 182 13.26 8.23 -25.53
CA ARG A 182 14.17 7.34 -26.27
C ARG A 182 14.76 6.26 -25.35
N ARG A 183 15.24 6.65 -24.16
CA ARG A 183 15.77 5.69 -23.16
C ARG A 183 14.69 4.69 -22.79
N TRP A 184 13.49 5.15 -22.47
CA TRP A 184 12.40 4.29 -22.11
C TRP A 184 12.02 3.29 -23.22
N ALA A 185 11.95 3.76 -24.48
CA ALA A 185 11.65 2.87 -25.61
C ALA A 185 12.67 1.73 -25.76
N LEU A 186 13.96 2.02 -25.56
CA LEU A 186 15.03 1.01 -25.60
C LEU A 186 14.95 0.06 -24.40
N THR A 187 14.77 0.59 -23.18
CA THR A 187 14.61 -0.19 -21.96
C THR A 187 13.40 -1.14 -22.07
N LYS A 188 12.24 -0.61 -22.47
CA LYS A 188 11.01 -1.38 -22.67
C LYS A 188 11.21 -2.51 -23.66
N LYS A 189 11.85 -2.23 -24.81
CA LYS A 189 12.15 -3.25 -25.82
C LYS A 189 13.02 -4.35 -25.25
N SER A 190 14.13 -4.02 -24.58
CA SER A 190 15.05 -5.00 -24.01
C SER A 190 14.38 -5.89 -22.94
N ILE A 191 13.50 -5.32 -22.13
CA ILE A 191 12.73 -6.08 -21.12
C ILE A 191 11.77 -7.05 -21.79
N ILE A 192 11.07 -6.64 -22.85
CA ILE A 192 10.18 -7.52 -23.63
C ILE A 192 10.98 -8.63 -24.32
N ASP A 193 12.11 -8.29 -24.94
CA ASP A 193 12.99 -9.26 -25.60
C ASP A 193 13.56 -10.30 -24.60
N SER A 194 13.64 -9.97 -23.31
CA SER A 194 14.01 -10.92 -22.24
C SER A 194 12.86 -11.82 -21.75
N GLY A 195 11.65 -11.69 -22.34
CA GLY A 195 10.52 -12.58 -22.05
C GLY A 195 9.46 -12.00 -21.08
N VAL A 196 9.58 -10.73 -20.71
CA VAL A 196 8.54 -10.06 -19.90
C VAL A 196 7.37 -9.67 -20.77
N SER A 197 6.15 -10.00 -20.35
CA SER A 197 4.92 -9.62 -21.06
C SER A 197 4.76 -8.10 -21.15
N PRO A 198 4.42 -7.55 -22.35
CA PRO A 198 4.19 -6.13 -22.55
C PRO A 198 3.14 -5.52 -21.61
N GLU A 199 2.10 -6.29 -21.25
CA GLU A 199 1.01 -5.85 -20.38
C GLU A 199 1.51 -5.49 -18.99
N LYS A 200 2.52 -6.20 -18.47
CA LYS A 200 3.15 -5.88 -17.16
C LYS A 200 3.80 -4.50 -17.15
N LEU A 201 4.23 -4.00 -18.31
CA LEU A 201 4.89 -2.71 -18.44
C LEU A 201 3.90 -1.53 -18.58
N GLU A 202 2.61 -1.79 -18.74
CA GLU A 202 1.58 -0.74 -18.82
C GLU A 202 1.42 0.02 -17.50
N ARG A 203 1.73 -0.62 -16.37
CA ARG A 203 1.71 0.02 -15.05
C ARG A 203 2.93 0.91 -14.77
N VAL A 204 3.91 0.94 -15.67
CA VAL A 204 5.13 1.73 -15.50
C VAL A 204 4.96 3.10 -16.15
N HIS A 205 5.12 4.13 -15.35
CA HIS A 205 5.11 5.52 -15.80
C HIS A 205 6.53 5.93 -16.20
N SER A 206 6.74 6.22 -17.47
CA SER A 206 8.04 6.69 -17.97
C SER A 206 7.87 7.48 -19.27
N PRO A 207 8.59 8.58 -19.41
CA PRO A 207 9.45 9.22 -18.41
C PRO A 207 8.65 10.01 -17.37
N ILE A 208 9.19 10.11 -16.14
CA ILE A 208 8.63 10.94 -15.05
C ILE A 208 9.39 12.26 -14.85
N GLY A 209 10.08 12.74 -15.82
CA GLY A 209 10.84 13.98 -15.79
C GLY A 209 12.05 13.93 -16.69
#